data_b2fbd0f36eb9d446b7e74a20c7b4504e
#
_entry.id   b2fbd0f36eb9d446b7e74a20c7b4504e
#
_cell.length_a   1.000
_cell.length_b   1.000
_cell.length_c   1.000
_cell.angle_alpha   90.00
_cell.angle_beta   90.00
_cell.angle_gamma   90.00
#
_symmetry.space_group_name_H-M   'P 1'
#
loop_
_entity.id
_entity.type
_entity.pdbx_description
1 polymer ?
#
loop_
_entity_poly.entity_id
_entity_poly.type
_entity_poly.pdbx_seq_one_letter_code
_entity_poly.pdbx_strand_id
1 'polypeptide(L)'
;MKHLFKTLLVLSAFISSTTFAGNTPPTGCNIKIVSKGLKEGSMCLLACYYGDKNYIKDSAKANAKGEVIFTATEKYDQGIYLFVPPSKKYFDFVMDAEQNFTLETDTLDYIKHMKVKGSEENKYFYEYQSFMGVKQKQIEPLRDLYKKVKDNKDSAKIVGDQIAAIDKEVMDYKNNFIKAHPTTFVSKIFRAMEEPIVPEAPILANGRKDSTFGYRYYKSHFFDNIDFSDDRLLRTPIFHNKIKQYLDKLTPQTPDSINISTDLIIEKGRANEEVFKYLVNWITYTYESSKIMGMDAVFVHLVNRYHSKKQTPWIDSTQLYKVINRAYILEPLLIGKKAPAVLMQDTTGKEVALYNVKARYTILLFWDENCGHCKKEMPKIVELYKKLKSKDVQIFAYETEDSPKLWKKFIKDNNLQFINGYQPDQYKRAVTKKIYDIYSTPVIYLLDENKIIKAKRIDAEQLGNLIEMFEKERLEKETKK
;
A
#
# COMPACT_ATOMS: atom_id res chain seq x y z
N MET A 1 -13.28 6.31 12.46
CA MET A 1 -11.91 6.75 12.12
C MET A 1 -11.07 6.93 13.38
N LYS A 2 -10.66 5.82 14.01
CA LYS A 2 -9.70 5.81 15.13
C LYS A 2 -8.76 4.64 14.85
N HIS A 3 -7.73 4.85 14.07
CA HIS A 3 -6.51 4.02 13.96
C HIS A 3 -5.73 4.46 12.72
N LEU A 4 -4.91 5.49 12.88
CA LEU A 4 -3.74 5.70 11.99
C LEU A 4 -2.74 6.63 12.68
N PHE A 5 -1.98 6.10 13.62
CA PHE A 5 -0.76 6.76 14.10
C PHE A 5 0.23 5.69 14.54
N LYS A 6 0.96 5.16 13.57
CA LYS A 6 2.26 4.54 13.77
C LYS A 6 3.03 4.67 12.47
N THR A 7 3.66 5.81 12.25
CA THR A 7 4.75 5.90 11.28
C THR A 7 5.78 6.91 11.79
N LEU A 8 7.00 6.47 11.80
CA LEU A 8 8.22 7.06 12.29
C LEU A 8 8.48 8.42 11.62
N LEU A 9 8.64 9.47 12.44
CA LEU A 9 9.04 10.82 12.02
C LEU A 9 10.53 10.79 11.67
N VAL A 10 10.88 10.92 10.40
CA VAL A 10 12.26 11.22 10.00
C VAL A 10 12.43 12.74 10.02
N LEU A 11 13.15 13.22 11.03
CA LEU A 11 13.48 14.62 11.25
C LEU A 11 14.74 14.95 10.45
N SER A 12 14.60 15.65 9.31
CA SER A 12 15.72 16.37 8.69
C SER A 12 15.55 17.85 8.99
N ALA A 13 16.30 18.33 9.99
CA ALA A 13 16.35 19.74 10.35
C ALA A 13 17.38 20.44 9.46
N PHE A 14 16.91 21.33 8.58
CA PHE A 14 17.75 22.38 8.01
C PHE A 14 17.62 23.64 8.89
N ILE A 15 18.70 24.02 9.54
CA ILE A 15 18.82 25.27 10.30
C ILE A 15 19.25 26.34 9.28
N SER A 16 18.34 27.25 8.94
CA SER A 16 18.67 28.47 8.22
C SER A 16 18.66 29.65 9.20
N SER A 17 19.81 30.30 9.33
CA SER A 17 20.03 31.50 10.13
C SER A 17 19.30 32.69 9.50
N THR A 18 18.43 33.34 10.27
CA THR A 18 17.72 34.56 9.87
C THR A 18 18.54 35.81 10.14
N THR A 19 18.88 36.50 9.08
CA THR A 19 19.29 37.94 9.12
C THR A 19 18.03 38.77 8.89
N PHE A 20 17.78 39.73 9.82
CA PHE A 20 16.73 40.75 9.68
C PHE A 20 17.09 41.73 8.57
N ALA A 21 16.25 41.88 7.57
CA ALA A 21 16.30 42.98 6.60
C ALA A 21 14.85 43.37 6.19
N GLY A 22 14.64 44.62 6.15
CA GLY A 22 13.63 45.54 5.67
C GLY A 22 12.27 45.02 5.14
N ASN A 23 11.21 45.75 5.53
CA ASN A 23 9.80 45.55 5.15
C ASN A 23 9.53 45.71 3.63
N THR A 24 9.77 44.70 2.86
CA THR A 24 9.03 44.44 1.62
C THR A 24 8.09 43.27 1.91
N PRO A 25 6.77 43.32 1.57
CA PRO A 25 5.89 42.16 1.76
C PRO A 25 6.45 40.98 0.97
N PRO A 26 6.56 39.79 1.56
CA PRO A 26 7.11 38.65 0.85
C PRO A 26 6.23 38.36 -0.39
N THR A 27 6.88 38.26 -1.54
CA THR A 27 6.24 37.95 -2.82
C THR A 27 5.68 36.52 -2.88
N GLY A 28 5.98 35.69 -1.89
CA GLY A 28 5.62 34.29 -1.81
C GLY A 28 4.29 34.02 -1.11
N CYS A 29 4.31 33.84 0.20
CA CYS A 29 3.11 33.59 0.98
C CYS A 29 3.11 34.28 2.36
N ASN A 30 1.92 34.57 2.88
CA ASN A 30 1.69 35.06 4.24
C ASN A 30 0.37 34.47 4.78
N ILE A 31 0.49 33.36 5.50
CA ILE A 31 -0.66 32.63 6.03
C ILE A 31 -0.73 32.90 7.53
N LYS A 32 -1.78 33.62 7.94
CA LYS A 32 -2.02 33.93 9.33
C LYS A 32 -3.13 33.02 9.89
N ILE A 33 -2.81 32.29 10.95
CA ILE A 33 -3.76 31.49 11.69
C ILE A 33 -3.93 32.06 13.10
N VAL A 34 -5.13 32.44 13.45
CA VAL A 34 -5.50 32.94 14.78
C VAL A 34 -6.34 31.88 15.47
N SER A 35 -5.78 31.24 16.51
CA SER A 35 -6.47 30.21 17.28
C SER A 35 -6.62 30.66 18.74
N LYS A 36 -7.82 31.17 19.11
CA LYS A 36 -8.10 31.54 20.48
C LYS A 36 -7.97 30.35 21.42
N GLY A 37 -7.27 30.55 22.53
CA GLY A 37 -6.94 29.48 23.47
C GLY A 37 -5.59 28.80 23.21
N LEU A 38 -4.87 29.16 22.15
CA LEU A 38 -3.51 28.74 21.93
C LEU A 38 -2.55 29.58 22.80
N LYS A 39 -1.67 28.90 23.55
CA LYS A 39 -0.73 29.57 24.47
C LYS A 39 0.41 30.20 23.71
N GLU A 40 0.88 31.36 24.19
CA GLU A 40 2.09 32.00 23.69
C GLU A 40 3.29 31.04 23.70
N GLY A 41 4.14 31.13 22.67
CA GLY A 41 5.31 30.27 22.50
C GLY A 41 4.99 28.85 22.00
N SER A 42 3.71 28.47 21.85
CA SER A 42 3.31 27.17 21.30
C SER A 42 3.89 26.99 19.90
N MET A 43 4.70 25.95 19.70
CA MET A 43 5.23 25.59 18.38
C MET A 43 4.13 24.90 17.59
N CYS A 44 3.72 25.49 16.47
CA CYS A 44 2.71 24.95 15.56
C CYS A 44 3.38 24.53 14.24
N LEU A 45 2.91 23.44 13.66
CA LEU A 45 3.43 22.90 12.41
C LEU A 45 2.44 23.19 11.28
N LEU A 46 2.99 23.50 10.12
CA LEU A 46 2.33 23.49 8.82
C LEU A 46 2.72 22.20 8.12
N ALA A 47 1.77 21.31 7.90
CA ALA A 47 2.00 20.07 7.18
C ALA A 47 1.12 19.96 5.94
N CYS A 48 1.48 19.13 4.98
CA CYS A 48 0.66 18.85 3.81
C CYS A 48 0.52 17.34 3.58
N TYR A 49 -0.56 16.96 2.94
CA TYR A 49 -0.69 15.61 2.37
C TYR A 49 0.24 15.46 1.16
N TYR A 50 0.76 14.27 0.96
CA TYR A 50 1.36 13.85 -0.29
C TYR A 50 1.24 12.32 -0.41
N GLY A 51 0.30 11.87 -1.19
CA GLY A 51 -0.03 10.47 -1.33
C GLY A 51 -0.45 9.83 0.00
N ASP A 52 0.30 8.85 0.48
CA ASP A 52 0.05 8.09 1.71
C ASP A 52 0.66 8.71 2.97
N LYS A 53 1.33 9.86 2.85
CA LYS A 53 2.10 10.49 3.93
C LYS A 53 1.72 11.96 4.13
N ASN A 54 2.06 12.45 5.32
CA ASN A 54 2.02 13.87 5.64
C ASN A 54 3.45 14.37 5.84
N TYR A 55 3.76 15.52 5.26
CA TYR A 55 5.08 16.15 5.35
C TYR A 55 4.98 17.49 6.05
N ILE A 56 5.86 17.74 7.02
CA ILE A 56 6.02 19.06 7.63
C ILE A 56 6.70 19.96 6.61
N LYS A 57 6.07 21.08 6.29
CA LYS A 57 6.58 22.10 5.37
C LYS A 57 7.18 23.27 6.12
N ASP A 58 6.60 23.65 7.29
CA ASP A 58 7.06 24.77 8.06
C ASP A 58 6.66 24.65 9.54
N SER A 59 7.20 25.52 10.40
CA SER A 59 6.83 25.63 11.79
C SER A 59 6.94 27.08 12.28
N ALA A 60 6.00 27.52 13.10
CA ALA A 60 5.98 28.86 13.68
C ALA A 60 5.47 28.86 15.13
N LYS A 61 5.89 29.85 15.90
CA LYS A 61 5.44 30.02 17.29
C LYS A 61 4.23 30.95 17.37
N ALA A 62 3.29 30.59 18.22
CA ALA A 62 2.16 31.46 18.53
C ALA A 62 2.64 32.67 19.36
N ASN A 63 2.08 33.86 19.07
CA ASN A 63 2.26 35.05 19.91
C ASN A 63 1.23 35.09 21.04
N ALA A 64 1.28 36.14 21.87
CA ALA A 64 0.38 36.34 23.03
C ALA A 64 -1.13 36.41 22.65
N LYS A 65 -1.45 36.72 21.37
CA LYS A 65 -2.83 36.75 20.84
C LYS A 65 -3.27 35.42 20.26
N GLY A 66 -2.44 34.36 20.33
CA GLY A 66 -2.69 33.08 19.69
C GLY A 66 -2.59 33.10 18.17
N GLU A 67 -1.84 34.08 17.61
CA GLU A 67 -1.58 34.20 16.19
C GLU A 67 -0.31 33.43 15.81
N VAL A 68 -0.39 32.66 14.76
CA VAL A 68 0.72 31.93 14.13
C VAL A 68 0.82 32.39 12.68
N ILE A 69 1.99 32.80 12.24
CA ILE A 69 2.19 33.34 10.89
C ILE A 69 3.27 32.48 10.19
N PHE A 70 2.90 31.90 9.07
CA PHE A 70 3.81 31.19 8.17
C PHE A 70 4.10 32.10 6.97
N THR A 71 5.37 32.40 6.75
CA THR A 71 5.82 33.24 5.63
C THR A 71 6.95 32.56 4.86
N ALA A 72 6.88 32.61 3.54
CA ALA A 72 7.93 32.09 2.68
C ALA A 72 8.14 33.02 1.49
N THR A 73 9.36 33.05 0.95
CA THR A 73 9.72 33.82 -0.24
C THR A 73 9.08 33.25 -1.51
N GLU A 74 8.84 31.93 -1.53
CA GLU A 74 8.16 31.23 -2.60
C GLU A 74 6.82 30.68 -2.11
N LYS A 75 5.87 30.51 -3.01
CA LYS A 75 4.59 29.87 -2.70
C LYS A 75 4.77 28.39 -2.38
N TYR A 76 3.99 27.89 -1.46
CA TYR A 76 3.87 26.45 -1.22
C TYR A 76 3.12 25.77 -2.38
N ASP A 77 3.39 24.50 -2.57
CA ASP A 77 2.59 23.66 -3.48
C ASP A 77 1.12 23.67 -3.08
N GLN A 78 0.22 23.75 -4.07
CA GLN A 78 -1.21 23.76 -3.81
C GLN A 78 -1.72 22.36 -3.37
N GLY A 79 -2.77 22.33 -2.54
CA GLY A 79 -3.33 21.10 -2.00
C GLY A 79 -4.05 21.30 -0.67
N ILE A 80 -4.25 20.22 0.08
CA ILE A 80 -4.76 20.27 1.46
C ILE A 80 -3.60 20.29 2.44
N TYR A 81 -3.63 21.26 3.34
CA TYR A 81 -2.65 21.46 4.40
C TYR A 81 -3.28 21.28 5.77
N LEU A 82 -2.45 20.98 6.76
CA LEU A 82 -2.83 20.76 8.14
C LEU A 82 -2.13 21.81 9.02
N PHE A 83 -2.91 22.50 9.84
CA PHE A 83 -2.39 23.24 10.97
C PHE A 83 -2.36 22.32 12.19
N VAL A 84 -1.17 22.05 12.73
CA VAL A 84 -0.98 21.10 13.82
C VAL A 84 -0.40 21.81 15.04
N PRO A 85 -1.23 22.16 16.05
CA PRO A 85 -0.78 22.72 17.31
C PRO A 85 -0.18 21.64 18.24
N PRO A 86 0.45 22.00 19.37
CA PRO A 86 1.05 21.03 20.33
C PRO A 86 0.04 20.00 20.88
N SER A 87 -1.25 20.34 20.93
CA SER A 87 -2.31 19.41 21.35
C SER A 87 -2.53 18.26 20.38
N LYS A 88 -1.95 18.31 19.17
CA LYS A 88 -2.16 17.38 18.05
C LYS A 88 -3.62 17.31 17.55
N LYS A 89 -4.51 18.17 18.03
CA LYS A 89 -5.82 18.39 17.43
C LYS A 89 -5.60 19.34 16.26
N TYR A 90 -5.59 18.83 15.05
CA TYR A 90 -5.33 19.59 13.83
C TYR A 90 -6.64 19.90 13.10
N PHE A 91 -6.55 20.83 12.17
CA PHE A 91 -7.58 21.05 11.16
C PHE A 91 -6.94 21.20 9.78
N ASP A 92 -7.71 20.81 8.77
CA ASP A 92 -7.33 20.91 7.37
C ASP A 92 -7.77 22.25 6.79
N PHE A 93 -7.00 22.75 5.79
CA PHE A 93 -7.38 23.90 5.00
C PHE A 93 -6.80 23.82 3.59
N VAL A 94 -7.35 24.58 2.67
CA VAL A 94 -6.92 24.61 1.27
C VAL A 94 -5.76 25.58 1.10
N MET A 95 -4.66 25.12 0.55
CA MET A 95 -3.59 25.93 0.01
C MET A 95 -3.81 26.06 -1.49
N ASP A 96 -4.21 27.23 -1.94
CA ASP A 96 -4.50 27.55 -3.34
C ASP A 96 -3.44 28.52 -3.92
N ALA A 97 -3.71 29.07 -5.08
CA ALA A 97 -2.89 30.09 -5.72
C ALA A 97 -2.80 31.38 -4.89
N GLU A 98 -3.89 31.75 -4.17
CA GLU A 98 -3.87 32.84 -3.20
C GLU A 98 -3.38 32.35 -1.85
N GLN A 99 -2.19 32.80 -1.46
CA GLN A 99 -1.52 32.37 -0.23
C GLN A 99 -1.30 33.52 0.76
N ASN A 100 -2.09 34.59 0.63
CA ASN A 100 -2.14 35.72 1.56
C ASN A 100 -3.52 35.76 2.21
N PHE A 101 -3.72 34.98 3.27
CA PHE A 101 -5.02 34.86 3.92
C PHE A 101 -4.91 34.65 5.44
N THR A 102 -6.06 34.83 6.10
CA THR A 102 -6.21 34.61 7.54
C THR A 102 -7.31 33.60 7.82
N LEU A 103 -6.99 32.63 8.67
CA LEU A 103 -7.94 31.69 9.30
C LEU A 103 -8.05 32.05 10.78
N GLU A 104 -9.25 32.39 11.26
CA GLU A 104 -9.49 32.71 12.66
C GLU A 104 -10.47 31.67 13.25
N THR A 105 -10.10 31.04 14.35
CA THR A 105 -10.91 30.02 15.04
C THR A 105 -10.58 29.95 16.53
N ASP A 106 -11.05 28.94 17.25
CA ASP A 106 -10.67 28.65 18.62
C ASP A 106 -10.41 27.15 18.86
N THR A 107 -9.84 26.82 20.01
CA THR A 107 -9.47 25.44 20.36
C THR A 107 -10.67 24.58 20.80
N LEU A 108 -11.88 25.13 20.90
CA LEU A 108 -13.09 24.41 21.30
C LEU A 108 -13.70 23.66 20.12
N ASP A 109 -13.87 24.37 18.98
CA ASP A 109 -14.40 23.76 17.75
C ASP A 109 -13.84 24.51 16.53
N TYR A 110 -12.79 23.95 15.95
CA TYR A 110 -12.09 24.56 14.82
C TYR A 110 -12.98 24.83 13.62
N ILE A 111 -13.93 23.95 13.34
CA ILE A 111 -14.79 24.04 12.15
C ILE A 111 -15.92 25.05 12.38
N LYS A 112 -16.64 24.91 13.48
CA LYS A 112 -17.83 25.74 13.78
C LYS A 112 -17.47 27.21 13.94
N HIS A 113 -16.33 27.53 14.49
CA HIS A 113 -15.91 28.89 14.79
C HIS A 113 -14.94 29.47 13.75
N MET A 114 -14.73 28.78 12.63
CA MET A 114 -13.83 29.22 11.58
C MET A 114 -14.35 30.46 10.86
N LYS A 115 -13.49 31.46 10.75
CA LYS A 115 -13.68 32.66 9.94
C LYS A 115 -12.52 32.77 8.95
N VAL A 116 -12.83 32.90 7.69
CA VAL A 116 -11.89 32.99 6.59
C VAL A 116 -11.84 34.41 6.03
N LYS A 117 -10.64 34.93 5.81
CA LYS A 117 -10.41 36.23 5.14
C LYS A 117 -9.31 36.06 4.08
N GLY A 118 -9.57 36.49 2.85
CA GLY A 118 -8.58 36.48 1.76
C GLY A 118 -8.41 35.15 1.03
N SER A 119 -9.34 34.18 1.21
CA SER A 119 -9.31 32.93 0.46
C SER A 119 -10.73 32.42 0.21
N GLU A 120 -11.17 32.44 -1.04
CA GLU A 120 -12.50 31.90 -1.42
C GLU A 120 -12.52 30.37 -1.33
N GLU A 121 -11.45 29.68 -1.69
CA GLU A 121 -11.35 28.21 -1.58
C GLU A 121 -11.53 27.74 -0.13
N ASN A 122 -10.88 28.40 0.83
CA ASN A 122 -11.07 28.08 2.25
C ASN A 122 -12.47 28.42 2.76
N LYS A 123 -13.10 29.49 2.25
CA LYS A 123 -14.48 29.81 2.58
C LYS A 123 -15.42 28.68 2.14
N TYR A 124 -15.34 28.26 0.89
CA TYR A 124 -16.10 27.13 0.36
C TYR A 124 -15.83 25.82 1.10
N PHE A 125 -14.56 25.57 1.41
CA PHE A 125 -14.17 24.38 2.14
C PHE A 125 -14.81 24.32 3.54
N TYR A 126 -14.81 25.41 4.29
CA TYR A 126 -15.40 25.45 5.62
C TYR A 126 -16.94 25.54 5.61
N GLU A 127 -17.54 26.11 4.59
CA GLU A 127 -19.00 26.02 4.37
C GLU A 127 -19.41 24.54 4.21
N TYR A 128 -18.68 23.79 3.39
CA TYR A 128 -18.91 22.34 3.24
C TYR A 128 -18.64 21.56 4.54
N GLN A 129 -17.55 21.84 5.24
CA GLN A 129 -17.24 21.17 6.51
C GLN A 129 -18.35 21.42 7.55
N SER A 130 -18.87 22.63 7.62
CA SER A 130 -19.99 22.98 8.52
C SER A 130 -21.27 22.24 8.13
N PHE A 131 -21.59 22.19 6.84
CA PHE A 131 -22.71 21.42 6.31
C PHE A 131 -22.57 19.93 6.66
N MET A 132 -21.39 19.35 6.43
CA MET A 132 -21.12 17.95 6.76
C MET A 132 -21.22 17.68 8.27
N GLY A 133 -20.79 18.62 9.12
CA GLY A 133 -20.92 18.51 10.56
C GLY A 133 -22.39 18.39 11.03
N VAL A 134 -23.32 19.09 10.36
CA VAL A 134 -24.76 18.94 10.60
C VAL A 134 -25.25 17.58 10.12
N LYS A 135 -24.90 17.18 8.89
CA LYS A 135 -25.33 15.89 8.31
C LYS A 135 -24.81 14.70 9.09
N GLN A 136 -23.57 14.77 9.60
CA GLN A 136 -22.98 13.73 10.44
C GLN A 136 -23.79 13.49 11.71
N LYS A 137 -24.21 14.57 12.40
CA LYS A 137 -25.06 14.48 13.60
C LYS A 137 -26.43 13.88 13.32
N GLN A 138 -26.97 14.08 12.11
CA GLN A 138 -28.24 13.50 11.69
C GLN A 138 -28.12 12.02 11.34
N ILE A 139 -27.03 11.61 10.68
CA ILE A 139 -26.90 10.26 10.14
C ILE A 139 -26.36 9.25 11.15
N GLU A 140 -25.53 9.66 12.13
CA GLU A 140 -24.95 8.74 13.13
C GLU A 140 -26.00 7.96 13.92
N PRO A 141 -27.04 8.59 14.51
CA PRO A 141 -28.09 7.87 15.21
C PRO A 141 -28.87 6.90 14.31
N LEU A 142 -29.08 7.28 13.06
CA LEU A 142 -29.79 6.42 12.09
C LEU A 142 -28.95 5.20 11.72
N ARG A 143 -27.65 5.34 11.54
CA ARG A 143 -26.74 4.22 11.28
C ARG A 143 -26.68 3.24 12.45
N ASP A 144 -26.70 3.75 13.66
CA ASP A 144 -26.74 2.88 14.86
C ASP A 144 -28.11 2.21 15.03
N LEU A 145 -29.19 2.90 14.71
CA LEU A 145 -30.53 2.31 14.67
C LEU A 145 -30.62 1.22 13.59
N TYR A 146 -30.10 1.49 12.38
CA TYR A 146 -30.09 0.52 11.28
C TYR A 146 -29.41 -0.79 11.66
N LYS A 147 -28.27 -0.73 12.36
CA LYS A 147 -27.58 -1.93 12.87
C LYS A 147 -28.46 -2.78 13.80
N LYS A 148 -29.33 -2.13 14.59
CA LYS A 148 -30.22 -2.80 15.54
C LYS A 148 -31.45 -3.41 14.85
N VAL A 149 -31.92 -2.81 13.76
CA VAL A 149 -33.16 -3.22 13.08
C VAL A 149 -32.93 -3.97 11.76
N LYS A 150 -31.68 -4.22 11.36
CA LYS A 150 -31.32 -4.81 10.06
C LYS A 150 -32.02 -6.14 9.75
N ASP A 151 -32.37 -6.91 10.79
CA ASP A 151 -33.04 -8.20 10.66
C ASP A 151 -34.57 -8.08 10.53
N ASN A 152 -35.15 -6.88 10.80
CA ASN A 152 -36.55 -6.56 10.55
C ASN A 152 -36.67 -5.76 9.25
N LYS A 153 -37.19 -6.37 8.20
CA LYS A 153 -37.21 -5.81 6.83
C LYS A 153 -37.90 -4.45 6.74
N ASP A 154 -39.04 -4.26 7.44
CA ASP A 154 -39.82 -3.03 7.37
C ASP A 154 -39.10 -1.89 8.10
N SER A 155 -38.63 -2.15 9.31
CA SER A 155 -37.87 -1.16 10.08
C SER A 155 -36.54 -0.81 9.41
N ALA A 156 -35.82 -1.82 8.86
CA ALA A 156 -34.58 -1.60 8.12
C ALA A 156 -34.80 -0.74 6.87
N LYS A 157 -35.93 -0.96 6.17
CA LYS A 157 -36.30 -0.14 5.00
C LYS A 157 -36.55 1.30 5.39
N ILE A 158 -37.38 1.55 6.42
CA ILE A 158 -37.70 2.92 6.87
C ILE A 158 -36.42 3.69 7.25
N VAL A 159 -35.55 3.08 8.06
CA VAL A 159 -34.30 3.72 8.49
C VAL A 159 -33.33 3.86 7.31
N GLY A 160 -33.29 2.89 6.41
CA GLY A 160 -32.49 2.94 5.17
C GLY A 160 -32.91 4.10 4.26
N ASP A 161 -34.21 4.31 4.08
CA ASP A 161 -34.75 5.42 3.28
C ASP A 161 -34.40 6.80 3.90
N GLN A 162 -34.40 6.93 5.24
CA GLN A 162 -33.94 8.14 5.92
C GLN A 162 -32.44 8.41 5.71
N ILE A 163 -31.60 7.38 5.79
CA ILE A 163 -30.16 7.48 5.51
C ILE A 163 -29.95 7.90 4.05
N ALA A 164 -30.64 7.26 3.11
CA ALA A 164 -30.55 7.57 1.68
C ALA A 164 -30.98 9.01 1.36
N ALA A 165 -31.97 9.55 2.08
CA ALA A 165 -32.38 10.95 1.93
C ALA A 165 -31.26 11.92 2.34
N ILE A 166 -30.55 11.66 3.45
CA ILE A 166 -29.42 12.48 3.88
C ILE A 166 -28.24 12.36 2.90
N ASP A 167 -27.92 11.13 2.44
CA ASP A 167 -26.87 10.92 1.46
C ASP A 167 -27.18 11.64 0.14
N LYS A 168 -28.47 11.69 -0.26
CA LYS A 168 -28.92 12.47 -1.43
C LYS A 168 -28.71 13.96 -1.23
N GLU A 169 -29.03 14.52 -0.06
CA GLU A 169 -28.81 15.96 0.22
C GLU A 169 -27.30 16.30 0.13
N VAL A 170 -26.42 15.42 0.61
CA VAL A 170 -24.96 15.60 0.50
C VAL A 170 -24.50 15.56 -0.96
N MET A 171 -25.05 14.65 -1.75
CA MET A 171 -24.76 14.54 -3.17
C MET A 171 -25.27 15.77 -3.94
N ASP A 172 -26.50 16.20 -3.67
CA ASP A 172 -27.11 17.38 -4.29
C ASP A 172 -26.32 18.67 -3.96
N TYR A 173 -25.85 18.82 -2.71
CA TYR A 173 -24.97 19.93 -2.32
C TYR A 173 -23.70 19.97 -3.18
N LYS A 174 -22.97 18.85 -3.29
CA LYS A 174 -21.76 18.77 -4.09
C LYS A 174 -22.02 19.06 -5.56
N ASN A 175 -23.06 18.47 -6.14
CA ASN A 175 -23.41 18.65 -7.54
C ASN A 175 -23.78 20.11 -7.86
N ASN A 176 -24.53 20.76 -6.99
CA ASN A 176 -24.89 22.17 -7.13
C ASN A 176 -23.66 23.07 -6.99
N PHE A 177 -22.77 22.76 -6.04
CA PHE A 177 -21.52 23.48 -5.87
C PHE A 177 -20.62 23.36 -7.11
N ILE A 178 -20.42 22.14 -7.63
CA ILE A 178 -19.63 21.89 -8.85
C ILE A 178 -20.17 22.67 -10.05
N LYS A 179 -21.50 22.77 -10.18
CA LYS A 179 -22.14 23.55 -11.26
C LYS A 179 -21.91 25.05 -11.09
N ALA A 180 -22.00 25.56 -9.87
CA ALA A 180 -21.84 26.98 -9.56
C ALA A 180 -20.36 27.42 -9.61
N HIS A 181 -19.42 26.55 -9.24
CA HIS A 181 -18.00 26.85 -9.09
C HIS A 181 -17.09 25.82 -9.81
N PRO A 182 -17.23 25.59 -11.14
CA PRO A 182 -16.65 24.45 -11.84
C PRO A 182 -15.10 24.43 -11.88
N THR A 183 -14.44 25.58 -11.67
CA THR A 183 -12.99 25.75 -11.78
C THR A 183 -12.26 25.72 -10.44
N THR A 184 -12.97 25.71 -9.31
CA THR A 184 -12.38 25.72 -7.97
C THR A 184 -11.71 24.38 -7.66
N PHE A 185 -10.70 24.40 -6.79
CA PHE A 185 -10.06 23.17 -6.31
C PHE A 185 -11.01 22.34 -5.46
N VAL A 186 -11.88 22.99 -4.65
CA VAL A 186 -12.94 22.31 -3.90
C VAL A 186 -13.87 21.52 -4.84
N SER A 187 -14.23 22.06 -6.01
CA SER A 187 -15.00 21.29 -7.01
C SER A 187 -14.26 20.08 -7.55
N LYS A 188 -12.96 20.18 -7.78
CA LYS A 188 -12.15 19.02 -8.19
C LYS A 188 -12.09 17.95 -7.10
N ILE A 189 -11.97 18.38 -5.83
CA ILE A 189 -12.07 17.48 -4.67
C ILE A 189 -13.41 16.76 -4.65
N PHE A 190 -14.53 17.49 -4.83
CA PHE A 190 -15.86 16.88 -4.83
C PHE A 190 -16.05 15.87 -5.96
N ARG A 191 -15.62 16.20 -7.18
CA ARG A 191 -15.63 15.24 -8.30
C ARG A 191 -14.80 14.00 -7.97
N ALA A 192 -13.60 14.17 -7.45
CA ALA A 192 -12.73 13.04 -7.09
C ALA A 192 -13.33 12.15 -5.98
N MET A 193 -14.28 12.65 -5.19
CA MET A 193 -15.01 11.88 -4.18
C MET A 193 -16.23 11.14 -4.74
N GLU A 194 -16.68 11.45 -5.96
CA GLU A 194 -17.82 10.78 -6.55
C GLU A 194 -17.51 9.29 -6.82
N GLU A 195 -18.56 8.49 -6.69
CA GLU A 195 -18.55 7.06 -7.03
C GLU A 195 -19.36 6.81 -8.31
N PRO A 196 -18.95 5.86 -9.15
CA PRO A 196 -19.71 5.52 -10.36
C PRO A 196 -21.13 5.07 -10.02
N ILE A 197 -22.11 5.63 -10.73
CA ILE A 197 -23.51 5.21 -10.63
C ILE A 197 -23.70 4.04 -11.59
N VAL A 198 -23.90 2.84 -11.04
CA VAL A 198 -24.06 1.62 -11.83
C VAL A 198 -25.49 1.55 -12.40
N PRO A 199 -25.66 1.52 -13.72
CA PRO A 199 -26.98 1.34 -14.33
C PRO A 199 -27.51 -0.09 -14.12
N GLU A 200 -28.76 -0.32 -14.50
CA GLU A 200 -29.36 -1.64 -14.40
C GLU A 200 -28.62 -2.64 -15.31
N ALA A 201 -28.39 -3.84 -14.76
CA ALA A 201 -27.68 -4.89 -15.50
C ALA A 201 -28.49 -5.38 -16.72
N PRO A 202 -27.84 -5.55 -17.89
CA PRO A 202 -28.51 -6.05 -19.09
C PRO A 202 -28.95 -7.50 -18.92
N ILE A 203 -29.98 -7.88 -19.67
CA ILE A 203 -30.45 -9.27 -19.78
C ILE A 203 -29.60 -9.98 -20.84
N LEU A 204 -29.01 -11.09 -20.46
CA LEU A 204 -28.21 -11.95 -21.35
C LEU A 204 -29.12 -12.75 -22.30
N ALA A 205 -28.55 -13.34 -23.35
CA ALA A 205 -29.27 -14.18 -24.30
C ALA A 205 -30.00 -15.38 -23.68
N ASN A 206 -29.58 -15.83 -22.49
CA ASN A 206 -30.23 -16.89 -21.71
C ASN A 206 -31.38 -16.39 -20.81
N GLY A 207 -31.83 -15.16 -20.94
CA GLY A 207 -32.90 -14.52 -20.18
C GLY A 207 -32.55 -14.13 -18.74
N ARG A 208 -31.28 -14.27 -18.29
CA ARG A 208 -30.83 -13.90 -16.95
C ARG A 208 -30.13 -12.54 -16.94
N LYS A 209 -30.28 -11.81 -15.86
CA LYS A 209 -29.46 -10.58 -15.64
C LYS A 209 -27.98 -10.95 -15.52
N ASP A 210 -27.11 -10.13 -16.11
CA ASP A 210 -25.66 -10.30 -15.98
C ASP A 210 -25.22 -9.95 -14.55
N SER A 211 -24.99 -10.98 -13.73
CA SER A 211 -24.57 -10.81 -12.32
C SER A 211 -23.21 -10.17 -12.16
N THR A 212 -22.37 -10.12 -13.20
CA THR A 212 -21.02 -9.53 -13.16
C THR A 212 -20.98 -8.11 -13.68
N PHE A 213 -22.06 -7.64 -14.32
CA PHE A 213 -22.14 -6.33 -14.96
C PHE A 213 -21.84 -5.19 -13.97
N GLY A 214 -22.46 -5.20 -12.80
CA GLY A 214 -22.29 -4.15 -11.80
C GLY A 214 -20.83 -3.96 -11.39
N TYR A 215 -20.13 -5.06 -11.12
CA TYR A 215 -18.71 -5.01 -10.78
C TYR A 215 -17.85 -4.51 -11.94
N ARG A 216 -18.07 -5.02 -13.15
CA ARG A 216 -17.30 -4.62 -14.33
C ARG A 216 -17.51 -3.14 -14.65
N TYR A 217 -18.76 -2.68 -14.65
CA TYR A 217 -19.12 -1.28 -14.88
C TYR A 217 -18.47 -0.37 -13.82
N TYR A 218 -18.67 -0.67 -12.54
CA TYR A 218 -18.09 0.12 -11.44
C TYR A 218 -16.56 0.21 -11.56
N LYS A 219 -15.89 -0.91 -11.81
CA LYS A 219 -14.44 -0.96 -11.97
C LYS A 219 -13.96 -0.14 -13.18
N SER A 220 -14.62 -0.25 -14.33
CA SER A 220 -14.21 0.46 -15.55
C SER A 220 -14.40 1.98 -15.48
N HIS A 221 -15.38 2.43 -14.67
CA HIS A 221 -15.71 3.85 -14.48
C HIS A 221 -15.15 4.46 -13.19
N PHE A 222 -14.37 3.70 -12.43
CA PHE A 222 -13.93 4.10 -11.10
C PHE A 222 -13.09 5.39 -11.08
N PHE A 223 -12.38 5.67 -12.15
CA PHE A 223 -11.51 6.84 -12.28
C PHE A 223 -12.07 7.95 -13.18
N ASP A 224 -13.31 7.87 -13.64
CA ASP A 224 -13.86 8.85 -14.58
C ASP A 224 -13.89 10.27 -14.02
N ASN A 225 -14.08 10.40 -12.70
CA ASN A 225 -14.13 11.68 -11.99
C ASN A 225 -12.78 12.08 -11.36
N ILE A 226 -11.68 11.36 -11.64
CA ILE A 226 -10.34 11.70 -11.16
C ILE A 226 -9.56 12.40 -12.27
N ASP A 227 -9.17 13.65 -12.01
CA ASP A 227 -8.30 14.40 -12.92
C ASP A 227 -6.82 14.06 -12.66
N PHE A 228 -6.28 13.12 -13.42
CA PHE A 228 -4.86 12.73 -13.31
C PHE A 228 -3.90 13.80 -13.81
N SER A 229 -4.37 14.87 -14.44
CA SER A 229 -3.54 16.00 -14.86
C SER A 229 -3.32 17.03 -13.74
N ASP A 230 -4.07 16.95 -12.66
CA ASP A 230 -4.02 17.89 -11.54
C ASP A 230 -3.23 17.30 -10.35
N ASP A 231 -1.96 17.64 -10.23
CA ASP A 231 -1.06 17.15 -9.18
C ASP A 231 -1.47 17.63 -7.77
N ARG A 232 -2.33 18.65 -7.65
CA ARG A 232 -2.88 19.08 -6.36
C ARG A 232 -3.64 17.96 -5.66
N LEU A 233 -4.24 17.04 -6.44
CA LEU A 233 -4.94 15.87 -5.89
C LEU A 233 -4.00 14.90 -5.16
N LEU A 234 -2.71 14.86 -5.49
CA LEU A 234 -1.70 14.12 -4.71
C LEU A 234 -1.58 14.67 -3.28
N ARG A 235 -1.85 15.96 -3.10
CA ARG A 235 -1.82 16.64 -1.81
C ARG A 235 -3.19 16.69 -1.18
N THR A 236 -3.95 15.60 -1.36
CA THR A 236 -5.24 15.36 -0.69
C THR A 236 -5.27 13.92 -0.17
N PRO A 237 -6.10 13.62 0.84
CA PRO A 237 -6.29 12.23 1.29
C PRO A 237 -7.10 11.38 0.29
N ILE A 238 -7.58 11.96 -0.83
CA ILE A 238 -8.53 11.31 -1.74
C ILE A 238 -7.80 10.48 -2.79
N PHE A 239 -6.86 11.08 -3.52
CA PHE A 239 -6.21 10.46 -4.66
C PHE A 239 -5.56 9.11 -4.30
N HIS A 240 -4.68 9.12 -3.30
CA HIS A 240 -4.02 7.90 -2.84
C HIS A 240 -5.02 6.82 -2.43
N ASN A 241 -6.04 7.18 -1.64
CA ASN A 241 -7.04 6.22 -1.17
C ASN A 241 -7.86 5.62 -2.32
N LYS A 242 -8.17 6.38 -3.37
CA LYS A 242 -8.82 5.86 -4.58
C LYS A 242 -7.91 4.86 -5.31
N ILE A 243 -6.62 5.18 -5.50
CA ILE A 243 -5.66 4.24 -6.12
C ILE A 243 -5.56 2.95 -5.29
N LYS A 244 -5.42 3.08 -3.98
CA LYS A 244 -5.35 1.94 -3.07
C LYS A 244 -6.63 1.11 -3.09
N GLN A 245 -7.81 1.73 -3.06
CA GLN A 245 -9.10 1.04 -3.14
C GLN A 245 -9.23 0.24 -4.44
N TYR A 246 -8.82 0.82 -5.57
CA TYR A 246 -8.85 0.13 -6.86
C TYR A 246 -7.98 -1.12 -6.87
N LEU A 247 -6.75 -1.02 -6.37
CA LEU A 247 -5.81 -2.15 -6.33
C LEU A 247 -6.22 -3.21 -5.30
N ASP A 248 -6.63 -2.80 -4.09
CA ASP A 248 -6.91 -3.74 -3.00
C ASP A 248 -8.31 -4.36 -3.05
N LYS A 249 -9.31 -3.63 -3.60
CA LYS A 249 -10.72 -4.04 -3.51
C LYS A 249 -11.36 -4.36 -4.87
N LEU A 250 -10.91 -3.70 -5.93
CA LEU A 250 -11.50 -3.84 -7.26
C LEU A 250 -10.60 -4.62 -8.22
N THR A 251 -9.46 -5.13 -7.75
CA THR A 251 -8.56 -5.94 -8.58
C THR A 251 -8.40 -7.32 -7.95
N PRO A 252 -8.62 -8.41 -8.70
CA PRO A 252 -8.28 -9.73 -8.22
C PRO A 252 -6.83 -9.80 -7.77
N GLN A 253 -6.56 -10.41 -6.62
CA GLN A 253 -5.24 -10.45 -6.00
C GLN A 253 -4.37 -11.53 -6.65
N THR A 254 -4.22 -11.45 -7.97
CA THR A 254 -3.28 -12.26 -8.76
C THR A 254 -2.28 -11.34 -9.46
N PRO A 255 -1.02 -11.76 -9.66
CA PRO A 255 0.00 -10.93 -10.31
C PRO A 255 -0.44 -10.37 -11.65
N ASP A 256 -1.06 -11.18 -12.51
CA ASP A 256 -1.51 -10.75 -13.84
C ASP A 256 -2.59 -9.66 -13.77
N SER A 257 -3.58 -9.83 -12.88
CA SER A 257 -4.64 -8.84 -12.70
C SER A 257 -4.12 -7.53 -12.13
N ILE A 258 -3.18 -7.62 -11.19
CA ILE A 258 -2.52 -6.45 -10.61
C ILE A 258 -1.64 -5.76 -11.64
N ASN A 259 -0.88 -6.48 -12.46
CA ASN A 259 -0.06 -5.90 -13.54
C ASN A 259 -0.92 -5.07 -14.49
N ILE A 260 -2.06 -5.61 -14.95
CA ILE A 260 -2.99 -4.90 -15.82
C ILE A 260 -3.52 -3.62 -15.13
N SER A 261 -3.89 -3.72 -13.86
CA SER A 261 -4.45 -2.60 -13.11
C SER A 261 -3.39 -1.53 -12.79
N THR A 262 -2.18 -1.91 -12.45
CA THR A 262 -1.06 -0.96 -12.19
C THR A 262 -0.64 -0.25 -13.47
N ASP A 263 -0.55 -0.96 -14.58
CA ASP A 263 -0.25 -0.35 -15.89
C ASP A 263 -1.33 0.67 -16.27
N LEU A 264 -2.62 0.33 -16.13
CA LEU A 264 -3.72 1.26 -16.39
C LEU A 264 -3.59 2.56 -15.57
N ILE A 265 -3.31 2.43 -14.27
CA ILE A 265 -3.21 3.56 -13.35
C ILE A 265 -1.99 4.43 -13.69
N ILE A 266 -0.84 3.81 -13.91
CA ILE A 266 0.41 4.52 -14.22
C ILE A 266 0.30 5.24 -15.57
N GLU A 267 -0.30 4.61 -16.58
CA GLU A 267 -0.51 5.25 -17.89
C GLU A 267 -1.47 6.44 -17.82
N LYS A 268 -2.53 6.37 -16.96
CA LYS A 268 -3.36 7.56 -16.67
C LYS A 268 -2.52 8.68 -16.03
N GLY A 269 -1.58 8.34 -15.16
CA GLY A 269 -0.69 9.29 -14.51
C GLY A 269 0.23 10.07 -15.43
N ARG A 270 0.47 9.60 -16.68
CA ARG A 270 1.27 10.33 -17.69
C ARG A 270 0.71 11.71 -18.05
N ALA A 271 -0.52 11.99 -17.68
CA ALA A 271 -1.12 13.30 -17.86
C ALA A 271 -0.40 14.42 -17.05
N ASN A 272 0.35 14.05 -16.00
CA ASN A 272 1.15 14.98 -15.19
C ASN A 272 2.41 14.26 -14.69
N GLU A 273 3.57 14.92 -14.77
CA GLU A 273 4.87 14.33 -14.42
C GLU A 273 4.97 13.93 -12.93
N GLU A 274 4.47 14.78 -12.03
CA GLU A 274 4.51 14.52 -10.59
C GLU A 274 3.57 13.37 -10.19
N VAL A 275 2.39 13.30 -10.82
CA VAL A 275 1.46 12.18 -10.65
C VAL A 275 2.07 10.87 -11.17
N PHE A 276 2.68 10.89 -12.35
CA PHE A 276 3.36 9.73 -12.91
C PHE A 276 4.49 9.24 -12.00
N LYS A 277 5.35 10.14 -11.55
CA LYS A 277 6.44 9.87 -10.63
C LYS A 277 5.94 9.25 -9.32
N TYR A 278 4.90 9.84 -8.73
CA TYR A 278 4.29 9.30 -7.52
C TYR A 278 3.79 7.88 -7.70
N LEU A 279 3.00 7.63 -8.76
CA LEU A 279 2.40 6.33 -9.03
C LEU A 279 3.45 5.26 -9.27
N VAL A 280 4.45 5.53 -10.13
CA VAL A 280 5.54 4.57 -10.39
C VAL A 280 6.28 4.22 -9.10
N ASN A 281 6.69 5.23 -8.32
CA ASN A 281 7.47 5.02 -7.11
C ASN A 281 6.65 4.29 -6.03
N TRP A 282 5.43 4.76 -5.75
CA TRP A 282 4.59 4.19 -4.70
C TRP A 282 4.16 2.75 -5.02
N ILE A 283 3.72 2.49 -6.25
CA ILE A 283 3.27 1.16 -6.66
C ILE A 283 4.47 0.19 -6.66
N THR A 284 5.63 0.59 -7.21
CA THR A 284 6.84 -0.26 -7.20
C THR A 284 7.23 -0.63 -5.77
N TYR A 285 7.30 0.35 -4.85
CA TYR A 285 7.62 0.09 -3.45
C TYR A 285 6.59 -0.80 -2.75
N THR A 286 5.31 -0.61 -3.04
CA THR A 286 4.22 -1.42 -2.47
C THR A 286 4.39 -2.90 -2.80
N TYR A 287 4.70 -3.23 -4.05
CA TYR A 287 4.87 -4.61 -4.47
C TYR A 287 6.25 -5.19 -4.19
N GLU A 288 7.30 -4.37 -4.08
CA GLU A 288 8.60 -4.79 -3.55
C GLU A 288 8.48 -5.28 -2.11
N SER A 289 7.72 -4.55 -1.28
CA SER A 289 7.53 -4.85 0.15
C SER A 289 6.35 -5.78 0.45
N SER A 290 5.65 -6.26 -0.57
CA SER A 290 4.46 -7.11 -0.40
C SER A 290 4.81 -8.43 0.29
N LYS A 291 3.97 -8.81 1.26
CA LYS A 291 4.05 -10.10 1.96
C LYS A 291 3.13 -11.15 1.34
N ILE A 292 2.35 -10.80 0.33
CA ILE A 292 1.49 -11.74 -0.38
C ILE A 292 2.37 -12.54 -1.34
N MET A 293 2.33 -13.85 -1.20
CA MET A 293 3.10 -14.77 -2.03
C MET A 293 2.82 -14.54 -3.53
N GLY A 294 3.88 -14.43 -4.33
CA GLY A 294 3.80 -14.25 -5.78
C GLY A 294 3.70 -12.80 -6.24
N MET A 295 3.42 -11.83 -5.35
CA MET A 295 3.32 -10.41 -5.73
C MET A 295 4.66 -9.76 -6.09
N ASP A 296 5.77 -10.40 -5.81
CA ASP A 296 7.07 -10.01 -6.35
C ASP A 296 7.13 -10.08 -7.90
N ALA A 297 6.24 -10.84 -8.54
CA ALA A 297 6.07 -10.79 -9.99
C ALA A 297 5.59 -9.41 -10.48
N VAL A 298 4.77 -8.71 -9.68
CA VAL A 298 4.34 -7.35 -9.98
C VAL A 298 5.51 -6.37 -9.86
N PHE A 299 6.32 -6.49 -8.82
CA PHE A 299 7.54 -5.70 -8.70
C PHE A 299 8.46 -5.88 -9.90
N VAL A 300 8.75 -7.12 -10.29
CA VAL A 300 9.58 -7.42 -11.46
C VAL A 300 8.99 -6.84 -12.75
N HIS A 301 7.67 -6.96 -12.95
CA HIS A 301 6.97 -6.36 -14.09
C HIS A 301 7.16 -4.83 -14.15
N LEU A 302 6.93 -4.14 -13.03
CA LEU A 302 7.05 -2.68 -12.96
C LEU A 302 8.48 -2.22 -13.20
N VAL A 303 9.47 -2.92 -12.64
CA VAL A 303 10.89 -2.60 -12.87
C VAL A 303 11.26 -2.79 -14.33
N ASN A 304 10.88 -3.90 -14.95
CA ASN A 304 11.18 -4.18 -16.33
C ASN A 304 10.47 -3.21 -17.30
N ARG A 305 9.26 -2.76 -16.95
CA ARG A 305 8.46 -1.87 -17.80
C ARG A 305 8.86 -0.40 -17.69
N TYR A 306 9.11 0.10 -16.49
CA TYR A 306 9.31 1.53 -16.24
C TYR A 306 10.76 1.90 -15.92
N HIS A 307 11.40 1.19 -14.98
CA HIS A 307 12.75 1.53 -14.50
C HIS A 307 13.84 1.14 -15.50
N SER A 308 13.82 -0.10 -15.99
CA SER A 308 14.81 -0.59 -16.99
C SER A 308 14.68 0.11 -18.33
N LYS A 309 13.51 0.67 -18.65
CA LYS A 309 13.25 1.46 -19.87
C LYS A 309 13.58 2.95 -19.72
N LYS A 310 14.28 3.33 -18.63
CA LYS A 310 14.71 4.72 -18.34
C LYS A 310 13.56 5.73 -18.29
N GLN A 311 12.36 5.29 -17.87
CA GLN A 311 11.20 6.17 -17.73
C GLN A 311 11.12 6.83 -16.34
N THR A 312 12.16 6.70 -15.52
CA THR A 312 12.25 7.22 -14.15
C THR A 312 13.49 8.12 -13.98
N PRO A 313 13.59 9.26 -14.74
CA PRO A 313 14.78 10.11 -14.75
C PRO A 313 15.09 10.78 -13.40
N TRP A 314 14.11 10.81 -12.49
CA TRP A 314 14.26 11.37 -11.13
C TRP A 314 14.99 10.44 -10.15
N ILE A 315 15.25 9.17 -10.52
CA ILE A 315 15.97 8.21 -9.68
C ILE A 315 17.46 8.31 -10.02
N ASP A 316 18.30 8.49 -9.00
CA ASP A 316 19.75 8.47 -9.21
C ASP A 316 20.26 7.08 -9.65
N SER A 317 21.43 7.08 -10.30
CA SER A 317 21.99 5.86 -10.90
C SER A 317 22.24 4.73 -9.89
N THR A 318 22.58 5.07 -8.65
CA THR A 318 22.85 4.08 -7.60
C THR A 318 21.55 3.40 -7.13
N GLN A 319 20.51 4.18 -6.93
CA GLN A 319 19.19 3.66 -6.56
C GLN A 319 18.56 2.87 -7.72
N LEU A 320 18.64 3.39 -8.94
CA LEU A 320 18.17 2.69 -10.13
C LEU A 320 18.84 1.33 -10.30
N TYR A 321 20.18 1.27 -10.13
CA TYR A 321 20.92 0.02 -10.16
C TYR A 321 20.41 -0.98 -9.09
N LYS A 322 20.18 -0.53 -7.86
CA LYS A 322 19.66 -1.39 -6.78
C LYS A 322 18.30 -1.99 -7.12
N VAL A 323 17.38 -1.17 -7.62
CA VAL A 323 16.02 -1.60 -8.00
C VAL A 323 16.07 -2.61 -9.14
N ILE A 324 16.84 -2.32 -10.20
CA ILE A 324 17.00 -3.24 -11.36
C ILE A 324 17.68 -4.54 -10.92
N ASN A 325 18.76 -4.48 -10.15
CA ASN A 325 19.44 -5.66 -9.66
C ASN A 325 18.55 -6.51 -8.75
N ARG A 326 17.68 -5.88 -7.96
CA ARG A 326 16.69 -6.59 -7.13
C ARG A 326 15.71 -7.37 -7.99
N ALA A 327 15.15 -6.75 -9.04
CA ALA A 327 14.27 -7.43 -9.99
C ALA A 327 14.97 -8.58 -10.72
N TYR A 328 16.21 -8.37 -11.16
CA TYR A 328 17.03 -9.40 -11.80
C TYR A 328 17.24 -10.64 -10.92
N ILE A 329 17.45 -10.47 -9.61
CA ILE A 329 17.58 -11.58 -8.66
C ILE A 329 16.23 -12.29 -8.47
N LEU A 330 15.12 -11.56 -8.42
CA LEU A 330 13.81 -12.15 -8.16
C LEU A 330 13.16 -12.82 -9.38
N GLU A 331 13.46 -12.37 -10.60
CA GLU A 331 12.83 -12.86 -11.82
C GLU A 331 12.94 -14.38 -12.02
N PRO A 332 14.11 -15.05 -11.84
CA PRO A 332 14.20 -16.52 -11.95
C PRO A 332 13.50 -17.26 -10.80
N LEU A 333 13.14 -16.56 -9.72
CA LEU A 333 12.49 -17.12 -8.53
C LEU A 333 10.98 -16.93 -8.52
N LEU A 334 10.38 -16.41 -9.59
CA LEU A 334 8.94 -16.22 -9.67
C LEU A 334 8.20 -17.56 -9.69
N ILE A 335 7.00 -17.60 -9.15
CA ILE A 335 6.11 -18.77 -9.25
C ILE A 335 5.90 -19.10 -10.73
N GLY A 336 5.94 -20.37 -11.09
CA GLY A 336 5.89 -20.85 -12.46
C GLY A 336 7.24 -20.92 -13.18
N LYS A 337 8.33 -20.38 -12.61
CA LYS A 337 9.68 -20.52 -13.14
C LYS A 337 10.34 -21.79 -12.63
N LYS A 338 11.30 -22.32 -13.41
CA LYS A 338 12.13 -23.43 -12.97
C LYS A 338 13.15 -22.93 -11.95
N ALA A 339 13.17 -23.55 -10.77
CA ALA A 339 14.10 -23.19 -9.70
C ALA A 339 15.54 -23.29 -10.18
N PRO A 340 16.43 -22.32 -9.86
CA PRO A 340 17.86 -22.42 -10.20
C PRO A 340 18.50 -23.71 -9.67
N ALA A 341 19.55 -24.18 -10.34
CA ALA A 341 20.28 -25.39 -9.91
C ALA A 341 20.92 -25.17 -8.53
N VAL A 342 20.80 -26.17 -7.67
CA VAL A 342 21.50 -26.22 -6.37
C VAL A 342 22.35 -27.49 -6.32
N LEU A 343 23.56 -27.28 -5.88
CA LEU A 343 24.55 -28.37 -5.67
C LEU A 343 25.06 -28.28 -4.24
N MET A 344 25.09 -29.41 -3.54
CA MET A 344 25.57 -29.49 -2.16
C MET A 344 26.23 -30.83 -1.91
N GLN A 345 26.97 -30.98 -0.81
CA GLN A 345 27.48 -32.26 -0.31
C GLN A 345 26.64 -32.76 0.85
N ASP A 346 26.29 -34.03 0.84
CA ASP A 346 25.58 -34.68 1.93
C ASP A 346 26.50 -34.94 3.15
N THR A 347 25.97 -35.58 4.19
CA THR A 347 26.74 -35.88 5.43
C THR A 347 27.91 -36.79 5.21
N THR A 348 28.00 -37.54 4.09
CA THR A 348 29.07 -38.41 3.71
C THR A 348 30.12 -37.73 2.81
N GLY A 349 29.82 -36.50 2.35
CA GLY A 349 30.66 -35.76 1.39
C GLY A 349 30.30 -36.04 -0.08
N LYS A 350 29.28 -36.84 -0.34
CA LYS A 350 28.83 -37.14 -1.70
C LYS A 350 28.04 -35.92 -2.25
N GLU A 351 28.31 -35.61 -3.52
CA GLU A 351 27.62 -34.54 -4.21
C GLU A 351 26.14 -34.90 -4.51
N VAL A 352 25.22 -34.01 -4.18
CA VAL A 352 23.81 -34.13 -4.43
C VAL A 352 23.27 -32.87 -5.13
N ALA A 353 22.62 -33.08 -6.26
CA ALA A 353 22.01 -31.96 -7.05
C ALA A 353 20.51 -31.96 -6.93
N LEU A 354 19.92 -30.76 -6.84
CA LEU A 354 18.46 -30.55 -6.75
C LEU A 354 17.71 -31.25 -7.89
N TYR A 355 18.23 -31.19 -9.12
CA TYR A 355 17.59 -31.77 -10.30
C TYR A 355 17.61 -33.29 -10.36
N ASN A 356 18.44 -33.93 -9.53
CA ASN A 356 18.52 -35.40 -9.42
C ASN A 356 17.47 -35.96 -8.43
N VAL A 357 16.82 -35.11 -7.67
CA VAL A 357 15.76 -35.51 -6.72
C VAL A 357 14.51 -35.96 -7.49
N LYS A 358 14.16 -37.24 -7.36
CA LYS A 358 12.97 -37.83 -7.96
C LYS A 358 11.86 -37.83 -6.94
N ALA A 359 10.92 -36.90 -7.09
CA ALA A 359 9.70 -36.77 -6.27
C ALA A 359 8.71 -35.88 -7.00
N ARG A 360 7.42 -36.11 -6.77
CA ARG A 360 6.32 -35.29 -7.29
C ARG A 360 6.42 -33.86 -6.76
N TYR A 361 6.69 -33.74 -5.48
CA TYR A 361 6.98 -32.46 -4.85
C TYR A 361 8.34 -32.46 -4.19
N THR A 362 9.11 -31.43 -4.43
CA THR A 362 10.39 -31.20 -3.75
C THR A 362 10.26 -29.95 -2.89
N ILE A 363 10.45 -30.10 -1.58
CA ILE A 363 10.55 -29.00 -0.65
C ILE A 363 12.03 -28.61 -0.59
N LEU A 364 12.38 -27.47 -1.21
CA LEU A 364 13.72 -26.91 -1.12
C LEU A 364 13.74 -25.98 0.10
N LEU A 365 14.48 -26.40 1.12
CA LEU A 365 14.60 -25.73 2.40
C LEU A 365 16.01 -25.18 2.59
N PHE A 366 16.14 -23.86 2.73
CA PHE A 366 17.37 -23.20 3.17
C PHE A 366 17.26 -22.89 4.67
N TRP A 367 18.24 -23.35 5.43
CA TRP A 367 18.18 -23.27 6.88
C TRP A 367 19.55 -23.13 7.53
N ASP A 368 19.58 -22.84 8.82
CA ASP A 368 20.78 -22.66 9.64
C ASP A 368 20.49 -23.21 11.03
N GLU A 369 21.36 -24.07 11.56
CA GLU A 369 21.22 -24.68 12.89
C GLU A 369 21.34 -23.68 14.05
N ASN A 370 21.91 -22.48 13.83
CA ASN A 370 22.00 -21.43 14.84
C ASN A 370 20.81 -20.48 14.82
N CYS A 371 20.02 -20.48 13.74
CA CYS A 371 18.86 -19.63 13.58
C CYS A 371 17.71 -20.02 14.51
N GLY A 372 17.27 -19.10 15.37
CA GLY A 372 16.17 -19.34 16.32
C GLY A 372 14.83 -19.67 15.65
N HIS A 373 14.54 -19.10 14.46
CA HIS A 373 13.32 -19.42 13.68
C HIS A 373 13.43 -20.83 13.08
N CYS A 374 14.60 -21.23 12.60
CA CYS A 374 14.83 -22.59 12.09
C CYS A 374 14.62 -23.64 13.19
N LYS A 375 15.13 -23.39 14.41
CA LYS A 375 14.91 -24.29 15.56
C LYS A 375 13.43 -24.48 15.91
N LYS A 376 12.61 -23.47 15.71
CA LYS A 376 11.15 -23.54 15.97
C LYS A 376 10.41 -24.23 14.83
N GLU A 377 10.84 -24.02 13.59
CA GLU A 377 10.14 -24.52 12.41
C GLU A 377 10.53 -25.97 12.06
N MET A 378 11.77 -26.36 12.29
CA MET A 378 12.29 -27.69 11.92
C MET A 378 11.50 -28.86 12.50
N PRO A 379 11.08 -28.86 13.80
CA PRO A 379 10.23 -29.93 14.32
C PRO A 379 8.90 -30.08 13.57
N LYS A 380 8.28 -28.97 13.17
CA LYS A 380 7.02 -28.98 12.40
C LYS A 380 7.25 -29.54 10.99
N ILE A 381 8.37 -29.16 10.35
CA ILE A 381 8.78 -29.69 9.04
C ILE A 381 9.01 -31.21 9.11
N VAL A 382 9.69 -31.70 10.15
CA VAL A 382 9.91 -33.13 10.37
C VAL A 382 8.58 -33.90 10.55
N GLU A 383 7.68 -33.35 11.33
CA GLU A 383 6.35 -33.96 11.54
C GLU A 383 5.53 -33.94 10.24
N LEU A 384 5.52 -32.82 9.52
CA LEU A 384 4.87 -32.69 8.22
C LEU A 384 5.43 -33.68 7.21
N TYR A 385 6.76 -33.84 7.15
CA TYR A 385 7.40 -34.77 6.23
C TYR A 385 6.96 -36.22 6.46
N LYS A 386 6.82 -36.66 7.74
CA LYS A 386 6.28 -37.97 8.07
C LYS A 386 4.86 -38.16 7.52
N LYS A 387 4.00 -37.16 7.65
CA LYS A 387 2.62 -37.19 7.14
C LYS A 387 2.55 -37.19 5.60
N LEU A 388 3.48 -36.51 4.93
CA LEU A 388 3.50 -36.34 3.48
C LEU A 388 4.26 -37.43 2.72
N LYS A 389 4.94 -38.34 3.41
CA LYS A 389 5.80 -39.37 2.78
C LYS A 389 5.05 -40.26 1.79
N SER A 390 3.76 -40.52 2.03
CA SER A 390 2.89 -41.30 1.12
C SER A 390 2.49 -40.51 -0.14
N LYS A 391 2.72 -39.20 -0.20
CA LYS A 391 2.35 -38.30 -1.31
C LYS A 391 3.50 -38.05 -2.30
N ASP A 392 4.56 -38.85 -2.24
CA ASP A 392 5.78 -38.70 -3.07
C ASP A 392 6.40 -37.30 -2.93
N VAL A 393 6.64 -36.91 -1.66
CA VAL A 393 7.29 -35.65 -1.28
C VAL A 393 8.70 -35.92 -0.79
N GLN A 394 9.66 -35.13 -1.25
CA GLN A 394 11.05 -35.16 -0.77
C GLN A 394 11.47 -33.76 -0.30
N ILE A 395 12.23 -33.71 0.81
CA ILE A 395 12.88 -32.48 1.28
C ILE A 395 14.33 -32.47 0.84
N PHE A 396 14.75 -31.37 0.23
CA PHE A 396 16.13 -31.05 -0.11
C PHE A 396 16.56 -29.86 0.75
N ALA A 397 17.20 -30.18 1.89
CA ALA A 397 17.55 -29.20 2.91
C ALA A 397 19.00 -28.76 2.75
N TYR A 398 19.18 -27.49 2.41
CA TYR A 398 20.47 -26.83 2.20
C TYR A 398 20.82 -25.99 3.43
N GLU A 399 21.89 -26.37 4.12
CA GLU A 399 22.45 -25.59 5.20
C GLU A 399 23.23 -24.40 4.63
N THR A 400 23.03 -23.20 5.18
CA THR A 400 23.48 -21.92 4.59
C THR A 400 24.77 -21.38 5.18
N GLU A 401 25.27 -21.94 6.30
CA GLU A 401 26.45 -21.46 7.01
C GLU A 401 27.64 -22.41 6.86
N ASP A 402 28.76 -22.14 7.51
CA ASP A 402 29.98 -22.93 7.46
C ASP A 402 30.24 -23.61 8.80
N SER A 403 29.36 -24.50 9.19
CA SER A 403 29.43 -25.18 10.48
C SER A 403 29.17 -26.69 10.38
N PRO A 404 29.98 -27.44 9.57
CA PRO A 404 29.70 -28.83 9.25
C PRO A 404 29.60 -29.75 10.48
N LYS A 405 30.27 -29.44 11.58
CA LYS A 405 30.19 -30.24 12.83
C LYS A 405 28.84 -30.01 13.54
N LEU A 406 28.40 -28.74 13.67
CA LEU A 406 27.14 -28.39 14.30
C LEU A 406 25.96 -28.87 13.44
N TRP A 407 26.01 -28.64 12.14
CA TRP A 407 25.05 -29.14 11.17
C TRP A 407 24.83 -30.65 11.27
N LYS A 408 25.91 -31.46 11.22
CA LYS A 408 25.81 -32.93 11.37
C LYS A 408 25.23 -33.33 12.73
N LYS A 409 25.63 -32.65 13.79
CA LYS A 409 25.07 -32.87 15.14
C LYS A 409 23.60 -32.59 15.16
N PHE A 410 23.17 -31.45 14.61
CA PHE A 410 21.72 -31.04 14.57
C PHE A 410 20.86 -32.06 13.79
N ILE A 411 21.35 -32.56 12.65
CA ILE A 411 20.69 -33.62 11.87
C ILE A 411 20.45 -34.86 12.71
N LYS A 412 21.47 -35.31 13.45
CA LYS A 412 21.40 -36.50 14.31
C LYS A 412 20.44 -36.28 15.49
N ASP A 413 20.58 -35.16 16.19
CA ASP A 413 19.80 -34.85 17.39
C ASP A 413 18.31 -34.68 17.07
N ASN A 414 17.95 -34.17 15.88
CA ASN A 414 16.58 -33.96 15.43
C ASN A 414 16.06 -35.04 14.46
N ASN A 415 16.82 -36.12 14.22
CA ASN A 415 16.47 -37.24 13.35
C ASN A 415 15.94 -36.78 11.96
N LEU A 416 16.70 -35.91 11.28
CA LEU A 416 16.30 -35.35 9.97
C LEU A 416 16.54 -36.41 8.86
N GLN A 417 15.48 -37.19 8.55
CA GLN A 417 15.51 -38.34 7.61
C GLN A 417 15.31 -37.95 6.13
N PHE A 418 15.57 -36.72 5.75
CA PHE A 418 15.47 -36.23 4.38
C PHE A 418 16.89 -35.89 3.82
N ILE A 419 16.96 -35.45 2.59
CA ILE A 419 18.22 -35.07 1.95
C ILE A 419 18.76 -33.81 2.63
N ASN A 420 19.86 -33.92 3.34
CA ASN A 420 20.55 -32.83 4.00
C ASN A 420 21.93 -32.61 3.39
N GLY A 421 22.27 -31.36 3.14
CA GLY A 421 23.60 -31.04 2.64
C GLY A 421 23.96 -29.58 2.84
N TYR A 422 25.23 -29.29 2.61
CA TYR A 422 25.76 -27.92 2.61
C TYR A 422 26.77 -27.76 1.47
N GLN A 423 27.12 -26.54 1.15
CA GLN A 423 28.15 -26.24 0.16
C GLN A 423 29.48 -25.87 0.86
N PRO A 424 30.55 -26.71 0.82
CA PRO A 424 31.81 -26.42 1.50
C PRO A 424 32.55 -25.24 0.88
N ASP A 425 32.41 -25.02 -0.43
CA ASP A 425 32.99 -23.87 -1.11
C ASP A 425 32.25 -22.58 -0.74
N GLN A 426 32.95 -21.68 -0.05
CA GLN A 426 32.40 -20.40 0.43
C GLN A 426 31.85 -19.53 -0.70
N TYR A 427 32.52 -19.48 -1.84
CA TYR A 427 32.07 -18.68 -2.98
C TYR A 427 30.77 -19.24 -3.57
N LYS A 428 30.72 -20.57 -3.82
CA LYS A 428 29.50 -21.24 -4.33
C LYS A 428 28.35 -21.10 -3.35
N ARG A 429 28.61 -21.17 -2.03
CA ARG A 429 27.61 -20.95 -0.98
C ARG A 429 27.06 -19.52 -1.05
N ALA A 430 27.90 -18.50 -1.12
CA ALA A 430 27.51 -17.12 -1.27
C ALA A 430 26.70 -16.86 -2.56
N VAL A 431 27.11 -17.47 -3.68
CA VAL A 431 26.37 -17.40 -4.96
C VAL A 431 24.98 -18.02 -4.81
N THR A 432 24.85 -19.19 -4.17
CA THR A 432 23.55 -19.83 -3.93
C THR A 432 22.64 -18.96 -3.06
N LYS A 433 23.17 -18.39 -1.97
CA LYS A 433 22.43 -17.43 -1.12
C LYS A 433 21.94 -16.23 -1.93
N LYS A 434 22.75 -15.67 -2.80
CA LYS A 434 22.40 -14.54 -3.66
C LYS A 434 21.34 -14.92 -4.70
N ILE A 435 21.51 -16.05 -5.40
CA ILE A 435 20.57 -16.50 -6.44
C ILE A 435 19.18 -16.77 -5.86
N TYR A 436 19.10 -17.35 -4.66
CA TYR A 436 17.84 -17.64 -3.99
C TYR A 436 17.35 -16.54 -3.06
N ASP A 437 17.99 -15.36 -3.10
CA ASP A 437 17.59 -14.18 -2.32
C ASP A 437 17.48 -14.47 -0.81
N ILE A 438 18.50 -15.16 -0.25
CA ILE A 438 18.50 -15.60 1.13
C ILE A 438 19.24 -14.59 2.00
N TYR A 439 18.47 -13.76 2.73
CA TYR A 439 18.97 -12.80 3.72
C TYR A 439 18.65 -13.24 5.16
N SER A 440 17.73 -14.17 5.31
CA SER A 440 17.32 -14.76 6.59
C SER A 440 16.85 -16.19 6.35
N THR A 441 16.90 -17.02 7.39
CA THR A 441 16.44 -18.40 7.39
C THR A 441 15.31 -18.60 8.40
N PRO A 442 14.43 -19.60 8.22
CA PRO A 442 14.36 -20.52 7.08
C PRO A 442 13.72 -19.88 5.84
N VAL A 443 14.11 -20.36 4.65
CA VAL A 443 13.43 -20.06 3.38
C VAL A 443 12.98 -21.35 2.74
N ILE A 444 11.68 -21.46 2.43
CA ILE A 444 11.07 -22.68 1.87
C ILE A 444 10.52 -22.36 0.48
N TYR A 445 10.86 -23.24 -0.48
CA TYR A 445 10.24 -23.31 -1.80
C TYR A 445 9.57 -24.67 -1.96
N LEU A 446 8.37 -24.68 -2.55
CA LEU A 446 7.70 -25.89 -3.01
C LEU A 446 7.84 -26.00 -4.53
N LEU A 447 8.43 -27.09 -5.00
CA LEU A 447 8.69 -27.37 -6.40
C LEU A 447 7.89 -28.61 -6.85
N ASP A 448 7.45 -28.62 -8.11
CA ASP A 448 6.85 -29.81 -8.71
C ASP A 448 7.93 -30.80 -9.22
N GLU A 449 7.52 -31.88 -9.88
CA GLU A 449 8.43 -32.90 -10.44
C GLU A 449 9.43 -32.33 -11.45
N ASN A 450 9.09 -31.26 -12.18
CA ASN A 450 9.93 -30.56 -13.14
C ASN A 450 10.81 -29.47 -12.50
N LYS A 451 10.72 -29.34 -11.16
CA LYS A 451 11.38 -28.28 -10.37
C LYS A 451 10.84 -26.88 -10.69
N ILE A 452 9.59 -26.78 -11.11
CA ILE A 452 8.89 -25.50 -11.25
C ILE A 452 8.44 -25.04 -9.86
N ILE A 453 8.70 -23.78 -9.55
CA ILE A 453 8.32 -23.15 -8.29
C ILE A 453 6.79 -23.01 -8.23
N LYS A 454 6.17 -23.72 -7.29
CA LYS A 454 4.71 -23.69 -7.03
C LYS A 454 4.37 -22.76 -5.87
N ALA A 455 5.27 -22.65 -4.90
CA ALA A 455 5.12 -21.73 -3.75
C ALA A 455 6.52 -21.38 -3.19
N LYS A 456 6.59 -20.27 -2.47
CA LYS A 456 7.84 -19.80 -1.88
C LYS A 456 7.61 -18.95 -0.63
N ARG A 457 8.62 -18.92 0.27
CA ARG A 457 8.63 -18.12 1.51
C ARG A 457 7.40 -18.37 2.38
N ILE A 458 7.09 -19.64 2.56
CA ILE A 458 5.96 -20.17 3.34
C ILE A 458 6.49 -20.91 4.57
N ASP A 459 5.63 -21.05 5.59
CA ASP A 459 5.92 -21.88 6.76
C ASP A 459 5.45 -23.35 6.59
N ALA A 460 5.71 -24.20 7.59
CA ALA A 460 5.34 -25.60 7.53
C ALA A 460 3.82 -25.84 7.44
N GLU A 461 3.01 -25.00 8.08
CA GLU A 461 1.55 -25.13 8.05
C GLU A 461 1.00 -24.79 6.66
N GLN A 462 1.42 -23.66 6.10
CA GLN A 462 1.06 -23.25 4.74
C GLN A 462 1.51 -24.28 3.70
N LEU A 463 2.72 -24.83 3.88
CA LEU A 463 3.27 -25.87 3.02
C LEU A 463 2.38 -27.13 3.00
N GLY A 464 1.93 -27.60 4.18
CA GLY A 464 1.03 -28.75 4.29
C GLY A 464 -0.28 -28.53 3.57
N ASN A 465 -0.92 -27.39 3.83
CA ASN A 465 -2.21 -27.02 3.21
C ASN A 465 -2.10 -26.91 1.68
N LEU A 466 -1.02 -26.34 1.16
CA LEU A 466 -0.79 -26.20 -0.29
C LEU A 466 -0.59 -27.56 -0.98
N ILE A 467 0.19 -28.46 -0.38
CA ILE A 467 0.38 -29.80 -0.95
C ILE A 467 -0.94 -30.58 -0.97
N GLU A 468 -1.77 -30.47 0.09
CA GLU A 468 -3.09 -31.09 0.12
C GLU A 468 -4.03 -30.53 -0.95
N MET A 469 -4.02 -29.22 -1.14
CA MET A 469 -4.77 -28.56 -2.20
C MET A 469 -4.36 -29.05 -3.58
N PHE A 470 -3.05 -29.08 -3.89
CA PHE A 470 -2.54 -29.54 -5.18
C PHE A 470 -2.83 -31.02 -5.44
N GLU A 471 -2.76 -31.87 -4.43
CA GLU A 471 -3.12 -33.27 -4.56
C GLU A 471 -4.62 -33.46 -4.83
N LYS A 472 -5.46 -32.69 -4.18
CA LYS A 472 -6.91 -32.70 -4.45
C LYS A 472 -7.22 -32.26 -5.89
N GLU A 473 -6.65 -31.14 -6.35
CA GLU A 473 -6.81 -30.67 -7.73
C GLU A 473 -6.32 -31.67 -8.77
N ARG A 474 -5.22 -32.38 -8.47
CA ARG A 474 -4.71 -33.45 -9.35
C ARG A 474 -5.68 -34.59 -9.46
N LEU A 475 -6.18 -35.12 -8.32
CA LEU A 475 -7.15 -36.23 -8.30
C LEU A 475 -8.44 -35.86 -9.03
N GLU A 476 -8.95 -34.63 -8.87
CA GLU A 476 -10.12 -34.15 -9.59
C GLU A 476 -9.92 -34.07 -11.10
N LYS A 477 -8.70 -33.78 -11.57
CA LYS A 477 -8.36 -33.77 -13.01
C LYS A 477 -8.22 -35.18 -13.56
N GLU A 478 -7.71 -36.12 -12.79
CA GLU A 478 -7.59 -37.55 -13.19
C GLU A 478 -8.93 -38.23 -13.28
N THR A 479 -9.89 -37.90 -12.38
CA THR A 479 -11.25 -38.43 -12.40
C THR A 479 -12.13 -37.87 -13.50
N LYS A 480 -11.73 -36.74 -14.13
CA LYS A 480 -12.45 -36.10 -15.28
C LYS A 480 -11.92 -36.52 -16.65
N LYS A 481 -10.86 -37.30 -16.69
CA LYS A 481 -10.31 -37.95 -17.91
C LYS A 481 -10.78 -39.38 -18.06
#